data_f7a74bdd8872291d224aaeb9deb9282e
#
_entry.id   f7a74bdd8872291d224aaeb9deb9282e
#
_cell.length_a   1.000
_cell.length_b   1.000
_cell.length_c   1.000
_cell.angle_alpha   90.00
_cell.angle_beta   90.00
_cell.angle_gamma   90.00
#
_symmetry.space_group_name_H-M   'P 1'
#
loop_
_entity.id
_entity.type
_entity.pdbx_description
1 polymer ?
#
loop_
_entity_poly.entity_id
_entity_poly.type
_entity_poly.pdbx_seq_one_letter_code
_entity_poly.pdbx_strand_id
1 'polypeptide(L)'
;MRKLIVLSVALLLAGFTQLEATTDSTLRMSNVIYEGDVRAVRLYQQNSGFSFPILTLGGGESLVLEFDQIKSERDFYQYTLVHCDAQWNPTSLSRTQFLDGMGYENIETANFSNGTLTQYTHYSVSVPGEQTKPKIGGNFILLVYRNFDEKDIVLSRRLMVLNSQGAVNMQIKQSGQVELRSTHQQINFSFTKNANYFMPNAMQDVKTVVLRNGEWDYSIDDLKPMFIVGNEMQYNQTLGNQMDGLNQYRFFDIRSFRSSTAGVRQRLNIANQKHVILVNDKTRRFERYFNWADFNGRVLYDNKDLPMPAGTAFESDYCFVHFSVSADA
;
A
#
# COMPACT_ATOMS: atom_id res chain seq x y z
N MET A 1 62.93 35.59 -34.28
CA MET A 1 62.84 34.90 -32.98
C MET A 1 61.37 34.61 -32.70
N ARG A 2 60.90 33.38 -32.96
CA ARG A 2 59.53 32.93 -32.70
C ARG A 2 59.52 32.28 -31.32
N LYS A 3 58.75 32.84 -30.37
CA LYS A 3 58.53 32.24 -29.04
C LYS A 3 57.46 31.17 -29.17
N LEU A 4 57.80 29.93 -28.84
CA LEU A 4 56.89 28.78 -28.71
C LEU A 4 56.21 28.88 -27.35
N ILE A 5 54.90 28.98 -27.37
CA ILE A 5 54.10 28.91 -26.14
C ILE A 5 53.64 27.45 -26.02
N VAL A 6 54.13 26.74 -25.01
CA VAL A 6 53.70 25.39 -24.65
C VAL A 6 52.50 25.54 -23.71
N LEU A 7 51.35 25.13 -24.19
CA LEU A 7 50.11 25.09 -23.39
C LEU A 7 50.03 23.71 -22.71
N SER A 8 50.23 23.69 -21.40
CA SER A 8 50.06 22.50 -20.58
C SER A 8 48.57 22.30 -20.28
N VAL A 9 47.94 21.27 -20.86
CA VAL A 9 46.57 20.86 -20.48
C VAL A 9 46.68 19.94 -19.28
N ALA A 10 46.32 20.49 -18.12
CA ALA A 10 46.12 19.69 -16.89
C ALA A 10 44.78 18.94 -16.97
N LEU A 11 44.83 17.62 -17.13
CA LEU A 11 43.67 16.75 -17.07
C LEU A 11 43.25 16.62 -15.60
N LEU A 12 42.21 17.35 -15.19
CA LEU A 12 41.50 17.13 -13.90
C LEU A 12 40.70 15.84 -14.03
N LEU A 13 41.20 14.74 -13.49
CA LEU A 13 40.45 13.56 -13.15
C LEU A 13 39.52 13.90 -11.97
N ALA A 14 38.29 14.35 -12.25
CA ALA A 14 37.24 14.39 -11.28
C ALA A 14 36.83 12.94 -10.94
N GLY A 15 37.33 12.42 -9.84
CA GLY A 15 36.85 11.18 -9.27
C GLY A 15 35.37 11.35 -8.94
N PHE A 16 34.52 10.68 -9.67
CA PHE A 16 33.14 10.45 -9.25
C PHE A 16 33.18 9.51 -8.04
N THR A 17 33.22 10.09 -6.83
CA THR A 17 32.81 9.38 -5.65
C THR A 17 31.31 9.12 -5.81
N GLN A 18 30.93 7.86 -6.09
CA GLN A 18 29.56 7.43 -5.86
C GLN A 18 29.28 7.72 -4.39
N LEU A 19 28.44 8.71 -4.16
CA LEU A 19 27.79 8.89 -2.86
C LEU A 19 26.86 7.69 -2.72
N GLU A 20 27.31 6.62 -2.08
CA GLU A 20 26.41 5.62 -1.54
C GLU A 20 25.51 6.36 -0.57
N ALA A 21 24.26 6.56 -0.97
CA ALA A 21 23.24 7.03 -0.07
C ALA A 21 23.14 5.94 1.03
N THR A 22 23.73 6.20 2.18
CA THR A 22 23.44 5.44 3.39
C THR A 22 21.97 5.67 3.65
N THR A 23 21.13 4.73 3.23
CA THR A 23 19.72 4.68 3.59
C THR A 23 19.69 4.58 5.11
N ASP A 24 19.33 5.68 5.76
CA ASP A 24 18.97 5.67 7.17
C ASP A 24 17.73 4.79 7.30
N SER A 25 17.94 3.51 7.59
CA SER A 25 16.92 2.47 7.63
C SER A 25 16.12 2.51 8.94
N THR A 26 15.81 3.71 9.42
CA THR A 26 14.91 3.88 10.56
C THR A 26 13.52 3.40 10.18
N LEU A 27 13.00 2.41 10.88
CA LEU A 27 11.66 1.86 10.67
C LEU A 27 10.60 2.95 10.77
N ARG A 28 9.86 3.14 9.68
CA ARG A 28 8.68 4.01 9.65
C ARG A 28 7.44 3.19 9.87
N MET A 29 6.54 3.67 10.73
CA MET A 29 5.26 3.01 11.04
C MET A 29 4.20 3.26 9.95
N SER A 30 4.60 3.01 8.71
CA SER A 30 3.80 3.23 7.49
C SER A 30 4.14 2.20 6.42
N ASN A 31 3.40 2.24 5.30
CA ASN A 31 3.68 1.40 4.14
C ASN A 31 4.89 1.95 3.38
N VAL A 32 6.06 1.33 3.52
CA VAL A 32 7.31 1.77 2.91
C VAL A 32 8.01 0.60 2.22
N ILE A 33 8.69 0.90 1.13
CA ILE A 33 9.68 0.03 0.48
C ILE A 33 11.02 0.73 0.67
N TYR A 34 11.96 0.08 1.34
CA TYR A 34 13.28 0.64 1.65
C TYR A 34 14.31 0.28 0.55
N GLU A 35 14.09 -0.84 -0.12
CA GLU A 35 15.00 -1.34 -1.15
C GLU A 35 14.57 -0.94 -2.55
N GLY A 36 15.52 -0.39 -3.32
CA GLY A 36 15.25 0.14 -4.66
C GLY A 36 14.93 -0.93 -5.72
N ASP A 37 15.22 -2.20 -5.48
CA ASP A 37 14.95 -3.34 -6.37
C ASP A 37 13.68 -4.13 -5.97
N VAL A 38 13.00 -3.78 -4.88
CA VAL A 38 11.74 -4.40 -4.46
C VAL A 38 10.55 -3.72 -5.14
N ARG A 39 9.64 -4.53 -5.72
CA ARG A 39 8.46 -4.09 -6.47
C ARG A 39 7.23 -4.92 -6.12
N ALA A 40 6.10 -4.50 -6.65
CA ALA A 40 4.83 -5.23 -6.64
C ALA A 40 4.37 -5.69 -5.24
N VAL A 41 4.72 -4.95 -4.17
CA VAL A 41 4.42 -5.34 -2.80
C VAL A 41 2.93 -5.24 -2.52
N ARG A 42 2.30 -6.37 -2.15
CA ARG A 42 0.89 -6.48 -1.79
C ARG A 42 0.72 -7.19 -0.45
N LEU A 43 -0.24 -6.74 0.33
CA LEU A 43 -0.71 -7.41 1.54
C LEU A 43 -2.24 -7.40 1.52
N TYR A 44 -2.87 -8.56 1.44
CA TYR A 44 -4.31 -8.71 1.24
C TYR A 44 -4.82 -10.02 1.86
N GLN A 45 -6.13 -10.16 2.07
CA GLN A 45 -6.72 -11.41 2.57
C GLN A 45 -6.64 -12.49 1.49
N GLN A 46 -6.28 -13.69 1.88
CA GLN A 46 -6.02 -14.82 0.97
C GLN A 46 -7.13 -15.05 -0.06
N ASN A 47 -8.38 -14.81 0.29
CA ASN A 47 -9.53 -15.04 -0.58
C ASN A 47 -9.99 -13.80 -1.38
N SER A 48 -9.30 -12.67 -1.27
CA SER A 48 -9.69 -11.42 -1.92
C SER A 48 -8.51 -10.49 -2.17
N GLY A 49 -7.98 -10.50 -3.39
CA GLY A 49 -6.82 -9.71 -3.80
C GLY A 49 -6.99 -8.18 -3.70
N PHE A 50 -8.21 -7.71 -3.45
CA PHE A 50 -8.54 -6.29 -3.24
C PHE A 50 -9.00 -5.96 -1.82
N SER A 51 -8.86 -6.89 -0.88
CA SER A 51 -9.21 -6.65 0.52
C SER A 51 -8.22 -5.74 1.23
N PHE A 52 -8.66 -5.17 2.35
CA PHE A 52 -7.78 -4.50 3.28
C PHE A 52 -7.05 -5.55 4.15
N PRO A 53 -5.83 -5.24 4.61
CA PRO A 53 -5.04 -6.13 5.47
C PRO A 53 -5.59 -6.11 6.91
N ILE A 54 -6.73 -6.75 7.10
CA ILE A 54 -7.41 -6.88 8.39
C ILE A 54 -7.57 -8.36 8.71
N LEU A 55 -7.17 -8.74 9.92
CA LEU A 55 -7.37 -10.05 10.53
C LEU A 55 -8.36 -9.93 11.68
N THR A 56 -9.08 -11.01 11.98
CA THR A 56 -9.88 -11.11 13.20
C THR A 56 -9.07 -11.84 14.27
N LEU A 57 -8.98 -11.28 15.47
CA LEU A 57 -8.29 -11.91 16.59
C LEU A 57 -8.91 -13.27 16.91
N GLY A 58 -8.09 -14.33 16.87
CA GLY A 58 -8.57 -15.71 17.02
C GLY A 58 -9.39 -16.23 15.84
N GLY A 59 -9.52 -15.49 14.75
CA GLY A 59 -10.08 -15.95 13.48
C GLY A 59 -9.14 -16.90 12.74
N GLY A 60 -9.67 -17.58 11.75
CA GLY A 60 -8.91 -18.49 10.90
C GLY A 60 -8.40 -17.85 9.60
N GLU A 61 -8.62 -16.54 9.43
CA GLU A 61 -8.21 -15.84 8.22
C GLU A 61 -6.69 -15.62 8.21
N SER A 62 -6.12 -15.63 7.01
CA SER A 62 -4.73 -15.21 6.78
C SER A 62 -4.66 -14.15 5.70
N LEU A 63 -3.66 -13.30 5.81
CA LEU A 63 -3.21 -12.40 4.74
C LEU A 63 -2.15 -13.12 3.91
N VAL A 64 -2.00 -12.67 2.69
CA VAL A 64 -0.87 -13.02 1.83
C VAL A 64 -0.04 -11.77 1.63
N LEU A 65 1.24 -11.85 1.99
CA LEU A 65 2.25 -10.90 1.59
C LEU A 65 2.90 -11.42 0.32
N GLU A 66 2.97 -10.59 -0.70
CA GLU A 66 3.71 -10.86 -1.94
C GLU A 66 4.56 -9.67 -2.31
N PHE A 67 5.74 -9.94 -2.87
CA PHE A 67 6.60 -8.91 -3.45
C PHE A 67 7.59 -9.54 -4.42
N ASP A 68 8.09 -8.71 -5.35
CA ASP A 68 9.11 -9.11 -6.30
C ASP A 68 10.42 -8.39 -5.99
N GLN A 69 11.53 -9.10 -6.14
CA GLN A 69 12.86 -8.52 -6.16
C GLN A 69 13.42 -8.59 -7.57
N ILE A 70 13.86 -7.46 -8.12
CA ILE A 70 14.36 -7.34 -9.50
C ILE A 70 15.79 -7.89 -9.60
N LYS A 71 15.91 -9.19 -9.41
CA LYS A 71 17.12 -10.00 -9.66
C LYS A 71 16.77 -11.48 -9.72
N SER A 72 17.64 -12.28 -10.31
CA SER A 72 17.50 -13.74 -10.46
C SER A 72 18.14 -14.54 -9.32
N GLU A 73 18.42 -13.91 -8.21
CA GLU A 73 19.01 -14.53 -7.03
C GLU A 73 17.97 -14.61 -5.90
N ARG A 74 18.13 -15.61 -5.05
CA ARG A 74 17.29 -15.76 -3.87
C ARG A 74 17.96 -15.13 -2.66
N ASP A 75 17.30 -14.16 -2.03
CA ASP A 75 17.66 -13.68 -0.70
C ASP A 75 16.87 -14.41 0.39
N PHE A 76 17.38 -14.38 1.60
CA PHE A 76 16.74 -14.96 2.77
C PHE A 76 16.04 -13.86 3.56
N TYR A 77 14.71 -13.84 3.44
CA TYR A 77 13.86 -12.87 4.14
C TYR A 77 13.17 -13.50 5.33
N GLN A 78 13.00 -12.68 6.35
CA GLN A 78 12.15 -12.94 7.50
C GLN A 78 11.12 -11.83 7.62
N TYR A 79 10.02 -12.12 8.30
CA TYR A 79 9.14 -11.07 8.76
C TYR A 79 8.82 -11.21 10.24
N THR A 80 8.51 -10.09 10.86
CA THR A 80 7.95 -9.98 12.22
C THR A 80 6.78 -9.01 12.23
N LEU A 81 6.03 -8.98 13.34
CA LEU A 81 4.99 -8.01 13.58
C LEU A 81 5.40 -7.10 14.75
N VAL A 82 5.18 -5.80 14.61
CA VAL A 82 5.42 -4.79 15.64
C VAL A 82 4.07 -4.20 16.04
N HIS A 83 3.70 -4.31 17.32
CA HIS A 83 2.44 -3.77 17.83
C HIS A 83 2.51 -2.26 17.99
N CYS A 84 1.45 -1.55 17.56
CA CYS A 84 1.34 -0.11 17.60
C CYS A 84 0.07 0.35 18.33
N ASP A 85 0.11 1.57 18.85
CA ASP A 85 -1.06 2.26 19.38
C ASP A 85 -1.99 2.80 18.27
N ALA A 86 -3.06 3.51 18.64
CA ALA A 86 -4.01 4.09 17.69
C ALA A 86 -3.39 5.14 16.75
N GLN A 87 -2.28 5.74 17.11
CA GLN A 87 -1.52 6.71 16.33
C GLN A 87 -0.36 6.09 15.54
N TRP A 88 -0.28 4.77 15.51
CA TRP A 88 0.79 3.99 14.90
C TRP A 88 2.16 4.14 15.55
N ASN A 89 2.24 4.60 16.83
CA ASN A 89 3.49 4.56 17.55
C ASN A 89 3.74 3.14 18.08
N PRO A 90 4.98 2.63 18.06
CA PRO A 90 5.30 1.35 18.67
C PRO A 90 4.94 1.37 20.16
N THR A 91 4.30 0.30 20.64
CA THR A 91 4.01 0.19 22.07
C THR A 91 5.21 -0.32 22.84
N SER A 92 5.20 -0.10 24.16
CA SER A 92 6.23 -0.62 25.07
C SER A 92 6.06 -2.11 25.43
N LEU A 93 5.06 -2.80 24.84
CA LEU A 93 4.83 -4.21 25.06
C LEU A 93 6.00 -5.05 24.54
N SER A 94 6.43 -6.05 25.32
CA SER A 94 7.38 -7.04 24.82
C SER A 94 6.72 -7.94 23.77
N ARG A 95 7.51 -8.46 22.84
CA ARG A 95 7.00 -9.30 21.73
C ARG A 95 6.16 -10.49 22.24
N THR A 96 6.56 -11.12 23.33
CA THR A 96 5.85 -12.24 23.95
C THR A 96 4.48 -11.85 24.56
N GLN A 97 4.22 -10.58 24.78
CA GLN A 97 2.92 -10.10 25.26
C GLN A 97 1.89 -9.98 24.15
N PHE A 98 2.32 -9.75 22.89
CA PHE A 98 1.41 -9.57 21.78
C PHE A 98 1.53 -10.62 20.66
N LEU A 99 2.57 -11.48 20.65
CA LEU A 99 2.71 -12.60 19.71
C LEU A 99 2.91 -13.93 20.46
N ASP A 100 2.40 -15.00 19.86
CA ASP A 100 2.78 -16.37 20.17
C ASP A 100 3.93 -16.82 19.27
N GLY A 101 4.73 -17.76 19.76
CA GLY A 101 5.88 -18.33 19.05
C GLY A 101 7.16 -17.50 19.21
N MET A 102 8.10 -17.67 18.29
CA MET A 102 9.42 -17.01 18.32
C MET A 102 9.34 -15.53 17.90
N GLY A 103 8.21 -15.10 17.33
CA GLY A 103 7.97 -13.73 16.92
C GLY A 103 8.53 -13.35 15.56
N TYR A 104 9.00 -14.31 14.77
CA TYR A 104 9.36 -14.12 13.36
C TYR A 104 9.07 -15.38 12.54
N GLU A 105 8.95 -15.21 11.22
CA GLU A 105 8.80 -16.29 10.24
C GLU A 105 9.78 -16.11 9.09
N ASN A 106 10.20 -17.23 8.50
CA ASN A 106 10.96 -17.21 7.25
C ASN A 106 10.02 -17.08 6.04
N ILE A 107 10.44 -16.33 5.04
CA ILE A 107 9.75 -16.27 3.74
C ILE A 107 10.40 -17.30 2.81
N GLU A 108 9.83 -18.51 2.82
CA GLU A 108 10.44 -19.64 2.12
C GLU A 108 10.04 -19.75 0.66
N THR A 109 8.83 -19.31 0.31
CA THR A 109 8.35 -19.38 -1.07
C THR A 109 9.00 -18.30 -1.91
N ALA A 110 9.86 -18.73 -2.82
CA ALA A 110 10.55 -17.89 -3.78
C ALA A 110 10.52 -18.56 -5.16
N ASN A 111 9.95 -17.87 -6.16
CA ASN A 111 9.83 -18.37 -7.52
C ASN A 111 10.52 -17.42 -8.48
N PHE A 112 11.38 -17.95 -9.32
CA PHE A 112 12.06 -17.15 -10.36
C PHE A 112 11.12 -16.86 -11.52
N SER A 113 11.22 -15.66 -12.09
CA SER A 113 10.53 -15.33 -13.32
C SER A 113 11.01 -16.23 -14.47
N ASN A 114 10.08 -16.58 -15.38
CA ASN A 114 10.36 -17.44 -16.49
C ASN A 114 9.94 -16.79 -17.81
N GLY A 115 10.86 -16.75 -18.78
CA GLY A 115 10.59 -16.20 -20.10
C GLY A 115 10.39 -14.67 -20.14
N THR A 116 10.79 -13.96 -19.09
CA THR A 116 10.66 -12.50 -18.97
C THR A 116 11.93 -11.78 -19.45
N LEU A 117 11.77 -10.57 -19.97
CA LEU A 117 12.89 -9.69 -20.32
C LEU A 117 13.56 -9.11 -19.06
N THR A 118 12.73 -8.77 -18.06
CA THR A 118 13.19 -8.34 -16.75
C THR A 118 13.16 -9.54 -15.81
N GLN A 119 14.31 -9.97 -15.35
CA GLN A 119 14.40 -11.09 -14.39
C GLN A 119 14.05 -10.61 -12.99
N TYR A 120 13.24 -11.39 -12.26
CA TYR A 120 12.89 -11.13 -10.88
C TYR A 120 12.64 -12.43 -10.11
N THR A 121 12.72 -12.34 -8.80
CA THR A 121 12.31 -13.39 -7.87
C THR A 121 11.06 -12.96 -7.14
N HIS A 122 10.00 -13.74 -7.26
CA HIS A 122 8.72 -13.53 -6.58
C HIS A 122 8.70 -14.24 -5.24
N TYR A 123 8.41 -13.51 -4.18
CA TYR A 123 8.27 -14.01 -2.82
C TYR A 123 6.82 -13.97 -2.37
N SER A 124 6.41 -14.99 -1.61
CA SER A 124 5.06 -15.08 -1.06
C SER A 124 5.08 -15.76 0.31
N VAL A 125 4.27 -15.24 1.26
CA VAL A 125 4.12 -15.85 2.58
C VAL A 125 2.74 -15.54 3.16
N SER A 126 2.19 -16.50 3.91
CA SER A 126 0.99 -16.31 4.71
C SER A 126 1.30 -15.60 6.02
N VAL A 127 0.44 -14.65 6.40
CA VAL A 127 0.56 -13.85 7.63
C VAL A 127 -0.79 -13.91 8.39
N PRO A 128 -0.80 -14.25 9.69
CA PRO A 128 0.33 -14.68 10.50
C PRO A 128 0.76 -16.11 10.18
N GLY A 129 2.02 -16.41 10.42
CA GLY A 129 2.54 -17.78 10.50
C GLY A 129 2.41 -18.34 11.92
N GLU A 130 2.85 -19.59 12.10
CA GLU A 130 2.76 -20.28 13.39
C GLU A 130 3.53 -19.59 14.52
N GLN A 131 4.64 -18.91 14.16
CA GLN A 131 5.52 -18.24 15.11
C GLN A 131 5.24 -16.76 15.31
N THR A 132 4.18 -16.22 14.67
CA THR A 132 3.83 -14.79 14.66
C THR A 132 2.35 -14.54 14.89
N LYS A 133 1.65 -15.46 15.57
CA LYS A 133 0.20 -15.31 15.84
C LYS A 133 -0.07 -14.17 16.81
N PRO A 134 -0.91 -13.18 16.45
CA PRO A 134 -1.31 -12.13 17.37
C PRO A 134 -2.12 -12.67 18.56
N LYS A 135 -1.77 -12.24 19.77
CA LYS A 135 -2.49 -12.53 21.03
C LYS A 135 -3.46 -11.45 21.42
N ILE A 136 -3.28 -10.26 20.87
CA ILE A 136 -4.10 -9.07 21.14
C ILE A 136 -4.52 -8.39 19.84
N GLY A 137 -5.64 -7.68 19.88
CA GLY A 137 -6.07 -6.82 18.78
C GLY A 137 -5.30 -5.50 18.78
N GLY A 138 -5.31 -4.80 17.63
CA GLY A 138 -4.70 -3.49 17.48
C GLY A 138 -4.09 -3.27 16.12
N ASN A 139 -3.31 -2.20 16.02
CA ASN A 139 -2.53 -1.87 14.84
C ASN A 139 -1.19 -2.59 14.87
N PHE A 140 -0.77 -3.11 13.74
CA PHE A 140 0.51 -3.80 13.61
C PHE A 140 1.25 -3.34 12.36
N ILE A 141 2.57 -3.23 12.46
CA ILE A 141 3.46 -3.14 11.32
C ILE A 141 4.04 -4.52 11.03
N LEU A 142 3.78 -5.04 9.85
CA LEU A 142 4.54 -6.14 9.28
C LEU A 142 5.86 -5.58 8.79
N LEU A 143 6.96 -6.10 9.32
CA LEU A 143 8.32 -5.72 8.98
C LEU A 143 9.01 -6.88 8.29
N VAL A 144 9.46 -6.68 7.05
CA VAL A 144 10.32 -7.64 6.35
C VAL A 144 11.76 -7.17 6.39
N TYR A 145 12.67 -8.10 6.69
CA TYR A 145 14.09 -7.83 6.84
C TYR A 145 14.92 -9.03 6.34
N ARG A 146 16.24 -8.86 6.20
CA ARG A 146 17.15 -9.88 5.68
C ARG A 146 18.04 -10.47 6.75
N ASN A 147 18.47 -11.70 6.52
CA ASN A 147 19.58 -12.35 7.24
C ASN A 147 19.43 -12.34 8.77
N PHE A 148 18.20 -12.41 9.29
CA PHE A 148 17.88 -12.32 10.72
C PHE A 148 18.32 -10.99 11.39
N ASP A 149 18.59 -9.94 10.63
CA ASP A 149 18.90 -8.61 11.14
C ASP A 149 17.72 -7.66 10.93
N GLU A 150 16.95 -7.39 11.98
CA GLU A 150 15.81 -6.47 11.96
C GLU A 150 16.19 -5.02 11.60
N LYS A 151 17.47 -4.70 11.52
CA LYS A 151 17.95 -3.40 11.06
C LYS A 151 18.14 -3.36 9.54
N ASP A 152 18.31 -4.51 8.89
CA ASP A 152 18.37 -4.62 7.44
C ASP A 152 16.95 -4.69 6.86
N ILE A 153 16.25 -3.55 6.94
CA ILE A 153 14.83 -3.42 6.62
C ILE A 153 14.63 -3.39 5.11
N VAL A 154 13.74 -4.21 4.61
CA VAL A 154 13.38 -4.33 3.20
C VAL A 154 12.07 -3.61 2.88
N LEU A 155 11.04 -3.88 3.64
CA LEU A 155 9.74 -3.22 3.51
C LEU A 155 8.95 -3.27 4.81
N SER A 156 8.00 -2.36 4.95
CA SER A 156 7.00 -2.35 6.01
C SER A 156 5.60 -2.19 5.46
N ARG A 157 4.60 -2.81 6.12
CA ARG A 157 3.18 -2.74 5.77
C ARG A 157 2.32 -2.64 7.02
N ARG A 158 1.33 -1.76 6.99
CA ARG A 158 0.30 -1.66 8.02
C ARG A 158 -0.68 -2.82 7.89
N LEU A 159 -1.05 -3.43 9.00
CA LEU A 159 -2.18 -4.34 9.11
C LEU A 159 -2.91 -4.10 10.42
N MET A 160 -4.14 -4.54 10.52
CA MET A 160 -4.96 -4.43 11.72
C MET A 160 -5.43 -5.80 12.16
N VAL A 161 -5.43 -6.02 13.47
CA VAL A 161 -6.01 -7.22 14.10
C VAL A 161 -7.25 -6.78 14.86
N LEU A 162 -8.42 -7.11 14.32
CA LEU A 162 -9.71 -6.73 14.86
C LEU A 162 -10.07 -7.61 16.06
N ASN A 163 -10.26 -6.98 17.22
CA ASN A 163 -10.96 -7.56 18.37
C ASN A 163 -12.30 -6.85 18.48
N SER A 164 -13.37 -7.45 17.92
CA SER A 164 -14.66 -6.78 17.76
C SER A 164 -15.36 -6.55 19.10
N GLN A 165 -15.46 -5.28 19.50
CA GLN A 165 -16.18 -4.84 20.70
C GLN A 165 -17.47 -4.09 20.36
N GLY A 166 -17.91 -4.13 19.13
CA GLY A 166 -19.12 -3.48 18.65
C GLY A 166 -19.27 -3.55 17.14
N ALA A 167 -20.22 -2.81 16.62
CA ALA A 167 -20.53 -2.72 15.21
C ALA A 167 -20.52 -1.29 14.72
N VAL A 168 -20.00 -1.07 13.50
CA VAL A 168 -20.07 0.21 12.80
C VAL A 168 -21.13 0.12 11.70
N ASN A 169 -22.02 1.10 11.68
CA ASN A 169 -22.94 1.31 10.57
C ASN A 169 -22.58 2.62 9.88
N MET A 170 -22.32 2.58 8.56
CA MET A 170 -21.84 3.74 7.81
C MET A 170 -22.75 4.01 6.60
N GLN A 171 -22.99 5.29 6.34
CA GLN A 171 -23.74 5.76 5.19
C GLN A 171 -23.00 6.92 4.53
N ILE A 172 -22.75 6.80 3.24
CA ILE A 172 -22.20 7.88 2.41
C ILE A 172 -23.37 8.66 1.80
N LYS A 173 -23.32 9.97 1.96
CA LYS A 173 -24.35 10.91 1.47
C LYS A 173 -23.72 12.01 0.66
N GLN A 174 -24.54 12.72 -0.09
CA GLN A 174 -24.16 14.02 -0.65
C GLN A 174 -23.87 15.02 0.48
N SER A 175 -22.86 15.88 0.29
CA SER A 175 -22.53 16.90 1.27
C SER A 175 -23.73 17.75 1.65
N GLY A 176 -23.93 18.00 2.94
CA GLY A 176 -24.91 18.95 3.48
C GLY A 176 -24.56 20.40 3.14
N GLN A 177 -23.29 20.72 2.86
CA GLN A 177 -22.81 22.02 2.45
C GLN A 177 -23.05 22.20 0.94
N VAL A 178 -23.74 23.27 0.55
CA VAL A 178 -24.15 23.51 -0.83
C VAL A 178 -22.95 23.62 -1.77
N GLU A 179 -21.88 24.27 -1.31
CA GLU A 179 -20.64 24.52 -2.06
C GLU A 179 -19.87 23.23 -2.36
N LEU A 180 -20.02 22.23 -1.50
CA LEU A 180 -19.29 20.96 -1.58
C LEU A 180 -20.08 19.82 -2.23
N ARG A 181 -21.36 20.03 -2.55
CA ARG A 181 -22.27 18.98 -3.05
C ARG A 181 -21.80 18.31 -4.34
N SER A 182 -21.08 19.04 -5.18
CA SER A 182 -20.60 18.53 -6.47
C SER A 182 -19.22 17.87 -6.41
N THR A 183 -18.50 18.02 -5.30
CA THR A 183 -17.10 17.60 -5.17
C THR A 183 -16.80 16.72 -3.97
N HIS A 184 -17.66 16.71 -2.93
CA HIS A 184 -17.42 16.00 -1.68
C HIS A 184 -18.56 15.04 -1.35
N GLN A 185 -18.19 14.01 -0.63
CA GLN A 185 -19.09 13.05 0.03
C GLN A 185 -19.08 13.29 1.53
N GLN A 186 -20.24 13.18 2.16
CA GLN A 186 -20.39 13.22 3.61
C GLN A 186 -20.51 11.81 4.14
N ILE A 187 -19.67 11.47 5.12
CA ILE A 187 -19.63 10.16 5.75
C ILE A 187 -20.35 10.25 7.10
N ASN A 188 -21.56 9.72 7.17
CA ASN A 188 -22.29 9.55 8.42
C ASN A 188 -22.10 8.13 8.92
N PHE A 189 -21.79 7.97 10.19
CA PHE A 189 -21.66 6.62 10.77
C PHE A 189 -22.07 6.61 12.23
N SER A 190 -22.35 5.42 12.72
CA SER A 190 -22.53 5.16 14.15
C SER A 190 -21.68 3.96 14.57
N PHE A 191 -21.24 3.99 15.81
CA PHE A 191 -20.61 2.84 16.46
C PHE A 191 -21.47 2.41 17.64
N THR A 192 -21.92 1.17 17.63
CA THR A 192 -22.69 0.56 18.71
C THR A 192 -21.79 -0.42 19.45
N LYS A 193 -21.39 -0.10 20.67
CA LYS A 193 -20.56 -0.99 21.49
C LYS A 193 -21.35 -2.19 21.97
N ASN A 194 -20.68 -3.33 22.16
CA ASN A 194 -21.26 -4.49 22.82
C ASN A 194 -21.72 -4.14 24.23
N ALA A 195 -22.88 -4.65 24.66
CA ALA A 195 -23.48 -4.31 25.93
C ALA A 195 -22.55 -4.53 27.14
N ASN A 196 -21.75 -5.58 27.10
CA ASN A 196 -20.84 -5.98 28.17
C ASN A 196 -19.46 -5.31 28.09
N TYR A 197 -19.20 -4.52 27.03
CA TYR A 197 -17.91 -3.84 26.91
C TYR A 197 -17.88 -2.59 27.80
N PHE A 198 -16.97 -2.60 28.77
CA PHE A 198 -16.81 -1.48 29.70
C PHE A 198 -16.10 -0.31 29.01
N MET A 199 -16.78 0.82 28.89
CA MET A 199 -16.28 2.05 28.30
C MET A 199 -16.83 3.23 29.10
N PRO A 200 -16.10 3.69 30.11
CA PRO A 200 -16.61 4.69 31.05
C PRO A 200 -16.79 6.07 30.44
N ASN A 201 -15.94 6.44 29.47
CA ASN A 201 -16.00 7.76 28.86
C ASN A 201 -15.88 7.65 27.32
N ALA A 202 -16.98 7.32 26.66
CA ALA A 202 -17.02 7.14 25.22
C ALA A 202 -16.49 8.35 24.42
N MET A 203 -16.65 9.59 24.93
CA MET A 203 -16.15 10.81 24.28
C MET A 203 -14.62 10.88 24.21
N GLN A 204 -13.94 10.27 25.17
CA GLN A 204 -12.47 10.28 25.25
C GLN A 204 -11.85 8.95 24.82
N ASP A 205 -12.52 7.85 25.15
CA ASP A 205 -12.01 6.49 24.96
C ASP A 205 -12.10 6.06 23.49
N VAL A 206 -13.13 6.53 22.74
CA VAL A 206 -13.28 6.20 21.32
C VAL A 206 -12.44 7.12 20.46
N LYS A 207 -11.55 6.51 19.68
CA LYS A 207 -10.79 7.16 18.62
C LYS A 207 -11.30 6.66 17.28
N THR A 208 -11.63 7.58 16.39
CA THR A 208 -12.14 7.27 15.07
C THR A 208 -11.13 7.61 14.01
N VAL A 209 -11.03 6.75 13.01
CA VAL A 209 -10.27 7.03 11.78
C VAL A 209 -11.16 6.63 10.60
N VAL A 210 -11.46 7.57 9.74
CA VAL A 210 -12.19 7.34 8.50
C VAL A 210 -11.20 7.45 7.35
N LEU A 211 -11.04 6.39 6.58
CA LEU A 211 -10.10 6.32 5.47
C LEU A 211 -10.85 6.44 4.13
N ARG A 212 -10.32 7.19 3.21
CA ARG A 212 -10.77 7.17 1.83
C ARG A 212 -10.06 6.06 1.07
N ASN A 213 -10.83 5.07 0.57
CA ASN A 213 -10.29 3.93 -0.18
C ASN A 213 -9.17 3.14 0.56
N GLY A 214 -9.09 3.27 1.90
CA GLY A 214 -8.05 2.64 2.71
C GLY A 214 -6.70 3.36 2.70
N GLU A 215 -6.65 4.59 2.19
CA GLU A 215 -5.45 5.41 2.14
C GLU A 215 -5.29 6.24 3.40
N TRP A 216 -4.18 6.05 4.11
CA TRP A 216 -3.89 6.73 5.37
C TRP A 216 -3.58 8.22 5.20
N ASP A 217 -3.09 8.63 4.05
CA ASP A 217 -2.77 10.03 3.73
C ASP A 217 -4.04 10.89 3.54
N TYR A 218 -5.20 10.23 3.42
CA TYR A 218 -6.52 10.86 3.27
C TYR A 218 -7.46 10.41 4.38
N SER A 219 -6.98 10.47 5.62
CA SER A 219 -7.78 10.13 6.79
C SER A 219 -8.49 11.34 7.39
N ILE A 220 -9.64 11.08 8.02
CA ILE A 220 -10.25 12.00 8.99
C ILE A 220 -10.12 11.33 10.35
N ASP A 221 -9.40 11.97 11.25
CA ASP A 221 -9.04 11.39 12.52
C ASP A 221 -9.83 12.03 13.68
N ASP A 222 -10.03 11.25 14.74
CA ASP A 222 -10.52 11.69 16.05
C ASP A 222 -11.84 12.50 16.04
N LEU A 223 -12.76 12.15 15.13
CA LEU A 223 -14.12 12.69 15.18
C LEU A 223 -14.75 12.37 16.52
N LYS A 224 -15.45 13.35 17.09
CA LYS A 224 -16.22 13.14 18.33
C LYS A 224 -17.68 12.85 18.00
N PRO A 225 -18.34 11.96 18.75
CA PRO A 225 -19.75 11.70 18.52
C PRO A 225 -20.58 12.95 18.75
N MET A 226 -21.53 13.19 17.86
CA MET A 226 -22.51 14.27 18.02
C MET A 226 -23.52 13.95 19.10
N PHE A 227 -23.93 12.67 19.17
CA PHE A 227 -24.85 12.14 20.15
C PHE A 227 -24.39 10.78 20.67
N ILE A 228 -24.71 10.50 21.92
CA ILE A 228 -24.54 9.18 22.54
C ILE A 228 -25.89 8.78 23.09
N VAL A 229 -26.46 7.68 22.61
CA VAL A 229 -27.76 7.15 23.02
C VAL A 229 -27.57 5.68 23.44
N GLY A 230 -27.58 5.45 24.75
CA GLY A 230 -27.28 4.11 25.27
C GLY A 230 -25.88 3.64 24.88
N ASN A 231 -25.81 2.58 24.10
CA ASN A 231 -24.56 2.00 23.62
C ASN A 231 -24.12 2.54 22.24
N GLU A 232 -24.91 3.40 21.60
CA GLU A 232 -24.65 3.92 20.26
C GLU A 232 -24.05 5.33 20.31
N MET A 233 -22.95 5.53 19.59
CA MET A 233 -22.28 6.80 19.33
C MET A 233 -22.51 7.20 17.89
N GLN A 234 -23.10 8.37 17.66
CA GLN A 234 -23.50 8.85 16.33
C GLN A 234 -22.58 9.97 15.85
N TYR A 235 -22.07 9.83 14.63
CA TYR A 235 -21.15 10.76 13.98
C TYR A 235 -21.82 11.28 12.69
N ASN A 236 -22.82 12.15 12.87
CA ASN A 236 -23.67 12.66 11.80
C ASN A 236 -23.52 14.17 11.56
N GLN A 237 -22.42 14.76 12.05
CA GLN A 237 -22.12 16.17 11.89
C GLN A 237 -21.98 16.57 10.43
N THR A 238 -22.37 17.81 10.12
CA THR A 238 -22.27 18.36 8.76
C THR A 238 -20.85 18.85 8.44
N LEU A 239 -20.04 19.11 9.48
CA LEU A 239 -18.68 19.61 9.35
C LEU A 239 -17.70 18.56 9.88
N GLY A 240 -16.55 18.44 9.20
CA GLY A 240 -15.44 17.60 9.63
C GLY A 240 -15.50 16.12 9.20
N ASN A 241 -16.64 15.63 8.69
CA ASN A 241 -16.81 14.27 8.19
C ASN A 241 -17.04 14.22 6.66
N GLN A 242 -16.40 15.13 5.93
CA GLN A 242 -16.51 15.23 4.48
C GLN A 242 -15.18 14.86 3.84
N MET A 243 -15.25 14.13 2.75
CA MET A 243 -14.09 13.74 1.93
C MET A 243 -14.34 14.09 0.49
N ASP A 244 -13.25 14.43 -0.21
CA ASP A 244 -13.30 14.62 -1.65
C ASP A 244 -13.81 13.36 -2.34
N GLY A 245 -14.76 13.53 -3.25
CA GLY A 245 -15.29 12.48 -4.10
C GLY A 245 -14.69 12.50 -5.51
N LEU A 246 -13.43 12.93 -5.66
CA LEU A 246 -12.82 13.21 -6.94
C LEU A 246 -12.48 11.94 -7.75
N ASN A 247 -12.59 12.06 -9.08
CA ASN A 247 -12.11 11.08 -10.06
C ASN A 247 -10.58 11.18 -10.20
N GLN A 248 -9.83 10.85 -9.15
CA GLN A 248 -8.39 11.08 -9.13
C GLN A 248 -7.59 9.96 -9.77
N TYR A 249 -8.13 8.76 -9.81
CA TYR A 249 -7.44 7.61 -10.41
C TYR A 249 -7.66 7.57 -11.93
N ARG A 250 -6.64 7.10 -12.61
CA ARG A 250 -6.63 6.87 -14.06
C ARG A 250 -6.59 5.37 -14.32
N PHE A 251 -7.47 4.90 -15.16
CA PHE A 251 -7.56 3.49 -15.52
C PHE A 251 -6.81 3.23 -16.83
N PHE A 252 -5.98 2.20 -16.83
CA PHE A 252 -5.41 1.63 -18.03
C PHE A 252 -5.23 0.12 -17.86
N ASP A 253 -5.25 -0.62 -18.97
CA ASP A 253 -5.09 -2.08 -18.99
C ASP A 253 -3.85 -2.45 -19.84
N ILE A 254 -2.85 -3.04 -19.18
CA ILE A 254 -1.60 -3.50 -19.78
C ILE A 254 -1.41 -5.01 -19.70
N ARG A 255 -2.46 -5.76 -19.38
CA ARG A 255 -2.41 -7.22 -19.24
C ARG A 255 -2.12 -7.96 -20.55
N SER A 256 -2.18 -7.29 -21.70
CA SER A 256 -1.79 -7.84 -22.98
C SER A 256 -0.85 -6.90 -23.72
N PHE A 257 0.24 -7.46 -24.25
CA PHE A 257 1.12 -6.78 -25.19
C PHE A 257 0.78 -7.08 -26.66
N ARG A 258 -0.09 -8.05 -26.92
CA ARG A 258 -0.52 -8.47 -28.26
C ARG A 258 -1.80 -7.78 -28.71
N SER A 259 -2.70 -7.46 -27.78
CA SER A 259 -4.01 -6.91 -28.08
C SER A 259 -4.14 -5.45 -27.66
N SER A 260 -5.00 -4.69 -28.35
CA SER A 260 -5.37 -3.35 -27.96
C SER A 260 -6.16 -3.39 -26.63
N THR A 261 -5.82 -2.54 -25.69
CA THR A 261 -6.43 -2.47 -24.36
C THR A 261 -6.75 -1.02 -23.98
N ALA A 262 -7.63 -0.86 -23.00
CA ALA A 262 -8.10 0.46 -22.56
C ALA A 262 -6.96 1.34 -22.03
N GLY A 263 -6.97 2.61 -22.40
CA GLY A 263 -6.02 3.62 -21.91
C GLY A 263 -4.62 3.57 -22.54
N VAL A 264 -4.33 2.58 -23.39
CA VAL A 264 -3.02 2.40 -24.05
C VAL A 264 -3.07 2.93 -25.48
N ARG A 265 -2.17 3.86 -25.80
CA ARG A 265 -1.98 4.40 -27.16
C ARG A 265 -0.99 3.58 -27.97
N GLN A 266 0.12 3.17 -27.38
CA GLN A 266 1.19 2.50 -28.10
C GLN A 266 1.98 1.57 -27.17
N ARG A 267 2.49 0.48 -27.72
CA ARG A 267 3.42 -0.45 -27.07
C ARG A 267 4.70 -0.51 -27.91
N LEU A 268 5.84 -0.45 -27.25
CA LEU A 268 7.16 -0.46 -27.87
C LEU A 268 8.05 -1.46 -27.15
N ASN A 269 9.01 -1.99 -27.89
CA ASN A 269 10.15 -2.71 -27.31
C ASN A 269 11.40 -1.88 -27.64
N ILE A 270 12.02 -1.30 -26.62
CA ILE A 270 13.18 -0.42 -26.74
C ILE A 270 14.30 -1.02 -25.91
N ALA A 271 15.45 -1.27 -26.51
CA ALA A 271 16.60 -1.83 -25.82
C ALA A 271 16.28 -3.10 -24.99
N ASN A 272 15.46 -3.98 -25.55
CA ASN A 272 14.99 -5.21 -24.91
C ASN A 272 14.16 -4.99 -23.64
N GLN A 273 13.46 -3.85 -23.54
CA GLN A 273 12.56 -3.51 -22.46
C GLN A 273 11.18 -3.16 -23.01
N LYS A 274 10.13 -3.57 -22.31
CA LYS A 274 8.75 -3.26 -22.68
C LYS A 274 8.37 -1.85 -22.24
N HIS A 275 7.82 -1.08 -23.17
CA HIS A 275 7.34 0.28 -22.93
C HIS A 275 5.89 0.40 -23.35
N VAL A 276 5.09 1.06 -22.53
CA VAL A 276 3.69 1.37 -22.80
C VAL A 276 3.50 2.88 -22.74
N ILE A 277 2.95 3.44 -23.81
CA ILE A 277 2.60 4.86 -23.87
C ILE A 277 1.08 4.96 -23.69
N LEU A 278 0.64 5.63 -22.64
CA LEU A 278 -0.77 5.83 -22.36
C LEU A 278 -1.37 6.92 -23.26
N VAL A 279 -2.68 6.91 -23.38
CA VAL A 279 -3.43 8.00 -23.99
C VAL A 279 -3.21 9.27 -23.14
N ASN A 280 -3.01 10.40 -23.82
CA ASN A 280 -2.86 11.68 -23.12
C ASN A 280 -4.09 11.98 -22.28
N ASP A 281 -3.89 12.24 -21.01
CA ASP A 281 -4.96 12.57 -20.06
C ASP A 281 -5.12 14.09 -19.94
N LYS A 282 -6.35 14.50 -19.74
CA LYS A 282 -6.71 15.91 -19.55
C LYS A 282 -6.95 16.20 -18.08
N THR A 283 -6.74 17.46 -17.69
CA THR A 283 -7.15 17.94 -16.38
C THR A 283 -8.65 17.70 -16.17
N ARG A 284 -9.02 17.27 -14.95
CA ARG A 284 -10.42 17.07 -14.53
C ARG A 284 -10.86 18.11 -13.51
N ARG A 285 -10.11 19.19 -13.36
CA ARG A 285 -10.32 20.20 -12.31
C ARG A 285 -11.74 20.80 -12.33
N PHE A 286 -12.35 20.91 -13.50
CA PHE A 286 -13.69 21.51 -13.67
C PHE A 286 -14.75 20.50 -14.10
N GLU A 287 -14.41 19.20 -14.15
CA GLU A 287 -15.38 18.17 -14.46
C GLU A 287 -16.22 17.86 -13.22
N ARG A 288 -17.51 17.58 -13.45
CA ARG A 288 -18.39 17.10 -12.40
C ARG A 288 -17.90 15.75 -11.91
N TYR A 289 -18.10 15.46 -10.61
CA TYR A 289 -17.91 14.11 -10.09
C TYR A 289 -18.67 13.11 -10.95
N PHE A 290 -17.97 12.15 -11.47
CA PHE A 290 -18.52 11.07 -12.27
C PHE A 290 -18.18 9.74 -11.58
N ASN A 291 -19.19 8.93 -11.34
CA ASN A 291 -18.96 7.60 -10.78
C ASN A 291 -18.34 6.70 -11.85
N TRP A 292 -17.05 6.63 -11.85
CA TRP A 292 -16.27 5.77 -12.73
C TRP A 292 -15.90 4.48 -11.99
N ALA A 293 -16.17 3.32 -12.59
CA ALA A 293 -15.73 2.05 -12.06
C ALA A 293 -14.21 1.93 -12.24
N ASP A 294 -13.46 2.32 -11.23
CA ASP A 294 -12.01 2.17 -11.16
C ASP A 294 -11.63 1.17 -10.06
N PHE A 295 -10.35 0.94 -9.89
CA PHE A 295 -9.82 0.08 -8.83
C PHE A 295 -9.36 0.86 -7.58
N ASN A 296 -9.72 2.13 -7.45
CA ASN A 296 -9.33 2.99 -6.33
C ASN A 296 -7.82 2.96 -6.05
N GLY A 297 -7.00 3.11 -7.11
CA GLY A 297 -5.55 3.06 -7.01
C GLY A 297 -4.93 1.66 -6.89
N ARG A 298 -5.74 0.61 -6.97
CA ARG A 298 -5.25 -0.78 -6.88
C ARG A 298 -4.88 -1.34 -8.25
N VAL A 299 -4.06 -2.39 -8.25
CA VAL A 299 -3.59 -3.07 -9.45
C VAL A 299 -4.10 -4.52 -9.46
N LEU A 300 -4.66 -4.93 -10.60
CA LEU A 300 -4.90 -6.34 -10.89
C LEU A 300 -3.72 -6.88 -11.68
N TYR A 301 -3.01 -7.85 -11.10
CA TYR A 301 -1.94 -8.58 -11.77
C TYR A 301 -2.54 -9.76 -12.54
N ASP A 302 -2.42 -9.73 -13.85
CA ASP A 302 -2.95 -10.75 -14.76
C ASP A 302 -2.19 -10.67 -16.09
N ASN A 303 -2.11 -11.76 -16.83
CA ASN A 303 -1.48 -11.82 -18.15
C ASN A 303 -2.41 -12.55 -19.14
N LYS A 304 -3.05 -11.78 -20.00
CA LYS A 304 -3.97 -12.29 -21.03
C LYS A 304 -3.27 -12.93 -22.24
N ASP A 305 -1.96 -12.76 -22.35
CA ASP A 305 -1.19 -13.32 -23.45
C ASP A 305 -0.75 -14.77 -23.20
N LEU A 306 -0.93 -15.26 -21.95
CA LEU A 306 -0.65 -16.62 -21.55
C LEU A 306 -1.90 -17.50 -21.69
N PRO A 307 -1.74 -18.81 -22.02
CA PRO A 307 -2.86 -19.74 -22.08
C PRO A 307 -3.46 -19.96 -20.66
N MET A 308 -4.77 -20.14 -20.62
CA MET A 308 -5.45 -20.51 -19.39
C MET A 308 -5.21 -22.02 -19.02
N PRO A 309 -5.13 -22.41 -17.73
CA PRO A 309 -5.24 -21.53 -16.56
C PRO A 309 -4.11 -20.53 -16.54
N ALA A 310 -4.44 -19.29 -16.20
CA ALA A 310 -3.49 -18.21 -16.22
C ALA A 310 -2.17 -18.71 -15.64
N GLY A 311 -1.16 -18.69 -16.47
CA GLY A 311 0.18 -19.07 -16.08
C GLY A 311 0.54 -18.30 -14.84
N THR A 312 1.39 -18.87 -14.08
CA THR A 312 1.87 -18.31 -12.84
C THR A 312 2.20 -16.82 -13.03
N ALA A 313 1.94 -16.00 -12.05
CA ALA A 313 2.29 -14.58 -12.04
C ALA A 313 3.75 -14.31 -12.48
N PHE A 314 4.61 -15.33 -12.43
CA PHE A 314 6.05 -15.32 -12.74
C PHE A 314 6.42 -15.24 -14.23
N GLU A 315 5.46 -15.36 -15.14
CA GLU A 315 5.66 -15.21 -16.58
C GLU A 315 5.26 -13.83 -17.09
N SER A 316 4.84 -12.95 -16.18
CA SER A 316 4.49 -11.56 -16.50
C SER A 316 5.72 -10.67 -16.44
N ASP A 317 5.90 -9.86 -17.47
CA ASP A 317 7.07 -8.98 -17.58
C ASP A 317 6.79 -7.60 -16.99
N TYR A 318 7.82 -6.97 -16.49
CA TYR A 318 7.79 -5.56 -16.13
C TYR A 318 7.80 -4.69 -17.38
N CYS A 319 7.19 -3.52 -17.32
CA CYS A 319 7.22 -2.54 -18.39
C CYS A 319 7.35 -1.12 -17.85
N PHE A 320 7.93 -0.25 -18.67
CA PHE A 320 7.92 1.19 -18.43
C PHE A 320 6.61 1.78 -18.92
N VAL A 321 5.88 2.47 -18.04
CA VAL A 321 4.63 3.17 -18.37
C VAL A 321 4.92 4.65 -18.52
N HIS A 322 4.69 5.18 -19.73
CA HIS A 322 4.81 6.59 -20.05
C HIS A 322 3.43 7.23 -20.08
N PHE A 323 3.20 8.19 -19.24
CA PHE A 323 1.95 8.95 -19.19
C PHE A 323 2.20 10.44 -19.41
N SER A 324 1.21 11.12 -19.96
CA SER A 324 1.23 12.56 -20.19
C SER A 324 -0.08 13.14 -19.68
N VAL A 325 0.02 14.23 -18.94
CA VAL A 325 -1.14 14.98 -18.43
C VAL A 325 -1.10 16.38 -19.00
N SER A 326 -2.19 16.79 -19.66
CA SER A 326 -2.36 18.20 -20.06
C SER A 326 -2.72 19.00 -18.82
N ALA A 327 -1.89 19.95 -18.46
CA ALA A 327 -2.19 20.95 -17.43
C ALA A 327 -2.58 22.27 -18.11
N ASP A 328 -3.64 22.88 -17.59
CA ASP A 328 -3.93 24.27 -17.95
C ASP A 328 -2.89 25.16 -17.28
N ALA A 329 -2.30 26.09 -18.03
CA ALA A 329 -1.29 27.03 -17.57
C ALA A 329 -1.88 28.08 -16.63
#